data_faf6926f2d64783f219aa526ed58a47f
#
_entry.id   faf6926f2d64783f219aa526ed58a47f
#
_cell.length_a   1.000
_cell.length_b   1.000
_cell.length_c   1.000
_cell.angle_alpha   90.00
_cell.angle_beta   90.00
_cell.angle_gamma   90.00
#
_symmetry.space_group_name_H-M   'P 1'
#
loop_
_entity.id
_entity.type
_entity.pdbx_description
1 polymer ?
#
loop_
_entity_poly.entity_id
_entity_poly.type
_entity_poly.pdbx_seq_one_letter_code
_entity_poly.pdbx_strand_id
1 'polypeptide(L)'
;IGVRLVGSEMCIRDRIDPVLGIIKADIGVKDGKILGVGNAGNPNVMDDVDIVVSSNTEIISGEHTICTPGTIDSHIHFISPQQAIDAICNGVTTMIGGGTGPADGTNATTCTPGEWNIHKMIEAVEEYPLNFGFLCKGNDSREEALLEQVKAGACGLKLHEDWGTTPATINSALNVADKTDTQVAIHTDTLNECGYVDDTISAIAGRAIHTYHTEGAGGGHAPDIMKIAGEPNILPSSTNPTRPYTVNTLQEHLDMMMVCHHLNPSVPEDVSFAESRIRAETIAAEDVLHDIGAISMMSSDSQAMGRVGEVTTRNWQTADKMRKMKGSLPEETEENDNLRVKRYIAKITINPAITHGISNYVGSLEPGKIADIVVWTPQFFGIKPKLIIKGGFIAYALMGDPNASIPTTEPVYYRPMFGALGKAKQTTSVTFTSQLALDNKLEEKLKIQKKLVPVKNCRNIGKKDMLYNDKTPKIEVDPETYEVKVDGETATVDPAEKLSLARLYSLY
;
A
#
# COMPACT_ATOMS: atom_id res chain seq x y z
N ILE A 1 6.02 13.54 -27.23
CA ILE A 1 4.61 13.69 -26.83
C ILE A 1 4.55 13.62 -25.32
N GLY A 2 4.14 14.67 -24.67
CA GLY A 2 4.09 14.73 -23.21
C GLY A 2 2.70 15.12 -22.72
N VAL A 3 2.25 14.49 -21.64
CA VAL A 3 1.10 14.95 -20.85
C VAL A 3 1.62 15.95 -19.84
N ARG A 4 0.95 17.07 -19.69
CA ARG A 4 1.34 18.14 -18.78
C ARG A 4 0.21 18.51 -17.84
N LEU A 5 0.51 18.66 -16.56
CA LEU A 5 -0.32 19.35 -15.59
C LEU A 5 0.14 20.82 -15.51
N VAL A 6 -0.64 21.74 -16.05
CA VAL A 6 -0.32 23.18 -16.16
C VAL A 6 -1.26 24.03 -15.32
N GLY A 7 -0.78 25.14 -14.82
CA GLY A 7 -1.58 26.22 -14.32
C GLY A 7 -0.94 27.59 -14.58
N SER A 8 -1.72 28.67 -14.51
CA SER A 8 -1.26 30.03 -14.64
C SER A 8 -0.65 30.55 -13.33
N GLU A 9 0.07 31.70 -13.36
CA GLU A 9 0.79 32.29 -12.23
C GLU A 9 -0.03 32.54 -10.95
N MET A 10 -1.34 32.46 -11.01
CA MET A 10 -2.25 32.71 -9.88
C MET A 10 -2.82 31.44 -9.24
N CYS A 11 -2.41 30.22 -9.63
CA CYS A 11 -3.05 28.99 -9.21
C CYS A 11 -2.16 28.14 -8.33
N ILE A 12 -2.66 27.80 -7.15
CA ILE A 12 -2.01 26.91 -6.19
C ILE A 12 -2.03 25.49 -6.77
N ARG A 13 -0.84 24.95 -7.03
CA ARG A 13 -0.62 23.58 -7.49
C ARG A 13 0.26 22.92 -6.48
N ASP A 14 -0.34 22.27 -5.52
CA ASP A 14 0.44 21.57 -4.52
C ASP A 14 0.73 20.16 -5.01
N ARG A 15 2.00 19.79 -4.95
CA ARG A 15 2.45 18.41 -5.14
C ARG A 15 2.87 17.88 -3.80
N ILE A 16 2.30 16.77 -3.42
CA ILE A 16 2.68 16.07 -2.21
C ILE A 16 3.39 14.79 -2.64
N ASP A 17 4.69 14.80 -2.51
CA ASP A 17 5.56 13.70 -2.88
C ASP A 17 6.48 13.34 -1.71
N PRO A 18 6.67 12.05 -1.39
CA PRO A 18 7.48 11.66 -0.24
C PRO A 18 8.97 11.96 -0.41
N VAL A 19 9.47 12.00 -1.65
CA VAL A 19 10.90 12.22 -1.97
C VAL A 19 11.16 13.67 -2.32
N LEU A 20 10.37 14.24 -3.26
CA LEU A 20 10.54 15.61 -3.73
C LEU A 20 9.99 16.66 -2.76
N GLY A 21 9.12 16.24 -1.82
CA GLY A 21 8.51 17.10 -0.82
C GLY A 21 7.19 17.72 -1.26
N ILE A 22 6.79 18.80 -0.57
CA ILE A 22 5.59 19.57 -0.87
C ILE A 22 6.00 20.78 -1.68
N ILE A 23 5.71 20.77 -2.97
CA ILE A 23 6.21 21.75 -3.93
C ILE A 23 5.13 22.26 -4.88
N LYS A 24 5.31 23.47 -5.39
CA LYS A 24 4.51 24.04 -6.49
C LYS A 24 5.28 23.92 -7.78
N ALA A 25 4.87 23.03 -8.66
CA ALA A 25 5.56 22.80 -9.92
C ALA A 25 4.66 22.08 -10.93
N ASP A 26 5.00 22.11 -12.20
CA ASP A 26 4.41 21.27 -13.24
C ASP A 26 5.07 19.88 -13.23
N ILE A 27 4.35 18.88 -13.75
CA ILE A 27 4.90 17.54 -14.02
C ILE A 27 4.92 17.32 -15.53
N GLY A 28 6.11 17.12 -16.06
CA GLY A 28 6.30 16.67 -17.44
C GLY A 28 6.27 15.14 -17.51
N VAL A 29 5.56 14.61 -18.51
CA VAL A 29 5.51 13.18 -18.76
C VAL A 29 5.87 12.92 -20.22
N LYS A 30 6.70 11.89 -20.45
CA LYS A 30 7.08 11.43 -21.78
C LYS A 30 7.19 9.91 -21.79
N ASP A 31 6.59 9.28 -22.81
CA ASP A 31 6.64 7.84 -23.03
C ASP A 31 6.26 7.01 -21.78
N GLY A 32 5.22 7.47 -21.06
CA GLY A 32 4.70 6.81 -19.87
C GLY A 32 5.49 7.07 -18.58
N LYS A 33 6.51 7.89 -18.61
CA LYS A 33 7.39 8.18 -17.47
C LYS A 33 7.40 9.65 -17.09
N ILE A 34 7.68 9.93 -15.84
CA ILE A 34 7.98 11.29 -15.39
C ILE A 34 9.26 11.77 -16.11
N LEU A 35 9.14 12.85 -16.84
CA LEU A 35 10.27 13.51 -17.51
C LEU A 35 11.00 14.45 -16.55
N GLY A 36 10.22 15.20 -15.76
CA GLY A 36 10.73 16.19 -14.83
C GLY A 36 9.60 16.86 -14.06
N VAL A 37 9.97 17.58 -13.03
CA VAL A 37 9.11 18.43 -12.21
C VAL A 37 9.73 19.81 -12.18
N GLY A 38 9.00 20.84 -12.61
CA GLY A 38 9.55 22.20 -12.74
C GLY A 38 8.58 23.13 -13.44
N ASN A 39 9.08 24.25 -13.93
CA ASN A 39 8.31 25.24 -14.66
C ASN A 39 8.14 24.82 -16.13
N ALA A 40 6.92 24.65 -16.55
CA ALA A 40 6.65 24.19 -17.91
C ALA A 40 6.02 25.28 -18.75
N GLY A 41 6.55 25.51 -19.96
CA GLY A 41 6.12 26.60 -20.83
C GLY A 41 6.61 26.49 -22.27
N ASN A 42 6.28 27.53 -23.03
CA ASN A 42 6.84 27.74 -24.35
C ASN A 42 8.02 28.74 -24.24
N PRO A 43 9.26 28.29 -24.46
CA PRO A 43 10.44 29.14 -24.28
C PRO A 43 10.51 30.31 -25.28
N ASN A 44 9.65 30.34 -26.31
CA ASN A 44 9.56 31.47 -27.23
C ASN A 44 8.84 32.69 -26.61
N VAL A 45 8.10 32.49 -25.53
CA VAL A 45 7.26 33.52 -24.90
C VAL A 45 7.36 33.54 -23.36
N MET A 46 8.12 32.63 -22.79
CA MET A 46 8.30 32.51 -21.32
C MET A 46 9.77 32.28 -21.02
N ASP A 47 10.25 32.94 -19.95
CA ASP A 47 11.57 32.70 -19.38
C ASP A 47 11.56 31.50 -18.41
N ASP A 48 12.72 30.98 -18.05
CA ASP A 48 12.94 29.95 -17.04
C ASP A 48 12.09 28.68 -17.22
N VAL A 49 12.00 28.17 -18.47
CA VAL A 49 11.24 26.98 -18.82
C VAL A 49 12.10 25.72 -18.63
N ASP A 50 11.74 24.89 -17.64
CA ASP A 50 12.36 23.57 -17.41
C ASP A 50 11.76 22.48 -18.32
N ILE A 51 10.46 22.57 -18.60
CA ILE A 51 9.71 21.58 -19.37
C ILE A 51 9.04 22.26 -20.57
N VAL A 52 9.52 21.94 -21.76
CA VAL A 52 9.03 22.56 -23.00
C VAL A 52 7.65 22.05 -23.39
N VAL A 53 6.71 22.98 -23.60
CA VAL A 53 5.40 22.74 -24.19
C VAL A 53 5.44 23.05 -25.66
N SER A 54 5.08 22.06 -26.48
CA SER A 54 5.04 22.15 -27.93
C SER A 54 3.66 21.77 -28.47
N SER A 55 3.49 21.83 -29.78
CA SER A 55 2.27 21.36 -30.47
C SER A 55 1.95 19.89 -30.23
N ASN A 56 2.92 19.10 -29.77
CA ASN A 56 2.75 17.67 -29.48
C ASN A 56 2.47 17.39 -27.98
N THR A 57 2.25 18.44 -27.18
CA THR A 57 2.04 18.31 -25.74
C THR A 57 0.56 18.44 -25.40
N GLU A 58 -0.03 17.35 -24.88
CA GLU A 58 -1.36 17.41 -24.25
C GLU A 58 -1.27 18.08 -22.88
N ILE A 59 -2.26 18.88 -22.53
CA ILE A 59 -2.27 19.68 -21.31
C ILE A 59 -3.42 19.25 -20.41
N ILE A 60 -3.12 18.90 -19.17
CA ILE A 60 -4.12 18.70 -18.12
C ILE A 60 -3.97 19.83 -17.11
N SER A 61 -5.05 20.62 -16.90
CA SER A 61 -5.02 21.69 -15.91
C SER A 61 -4.85 21.14 -14.49
N GLY A 62 -3.81 21.61 -13.81
CA GLY A 62 -3.56 21.35 -12.40
C GLY A 62 -4.07 22.43 -11.45
N GLU A 63 -4.84 23.40 -11.97
CA GLU A 63 -5.36 24.53 -11.18
C GLU A 63 -6.28 24.05 -10.07
N HIS A 64 -6.05 24.58 -8.85
CA HIS A 64 -6.80 24.21 -7.65
C HIS A 64 -6.84 22.70 -7.39
N THR A 65 -5.72 22.01 -7.67
CA THR A 65 -5.61 20.57 -7.42
C THR A 65 -4.34 20.23 -6.64
N ILE A 66 -4.41 19.08 -5.95
CA ILE A 66 -3.26 18.43 -5.33
C ILE A 66 -2.92 17.20 -6.17
N CYS A 67 -1.63 17.00 -6.45
CA CYS A 67 -1.14 15.81 -7.14
C CYS A 67 -0.29 14.96 -6.21
N THR A 68 -0.52 13.65 -6.22
CA THR A 68 0.27 12.67 -5.47
C THR A 68 0.76 11.55 -6.38
N PRO A 69 1.81 10.82 -6.01
CA PRO A 69 2.05 9.50 -6.57
C PRO A 69 0.84 8.61 -6.35
N GLY A 70 0.66 7.59 -7.18
CA GLY A 70 -0.34 6.57 -6.96
C GLY A 70 -0.07 5.76 -5.70
N THR A 71 -1.13 5.45 -4.95
CA THR A 71 -1.05 4.59 -3.77
C THR A 71 -0.65 3.17 -4.15
N ILE A 72 0.15 2.54 -3.29
CA ILE A 72 0.57 1.14 -3.38
C ILE A 72 -0.02 0.39 -2.20
N ASP A 73 -0.84 -0.61 -2.48
CA ASP A 73 -1.34 -1.52 -1.47
C ASP A 73 -0.59 -2.85 -1.56
N SER A 74 0.09 -3.20 -0.50
CA SER A 74 1.00 -4.36 -0.43
C SER A 74 0.43 -5.54 0.36
N HIS A 75 -0.88 -5.53 0.65
CA HIS A 75 -1.56 -6.62 1.35
C HIS A 75 -2.93 -6.89 0.73
N ILE A 76 -2.94 -7.66 -0.37
CA ILE A 76 -4.14 -7.95 -1.15
C ILE A 76 -4.42 -9.45 -1.17
N HIS A 77 -5.64 -9.84 -0.79
CA HIS A 77 -6.22 -11.14 -1.11
C HIS A 77 -6.93 -11.04 -2.47
N PHE A 78 -6.38 -11.68 -3.50
CA PHE A 78 -6.96 -11.67 -4.84
C PHE A 78 -8.15 -12.65 -4.93
N ILE A 79 -9.24 -12.33 -4.22
CA ILE A 79 -10.49 -13.13 -4.21
C ILE A 79 -11.36 -12.71 -5.38
N SER A 80 -11.73 -11.43 -5.47
CA SER A 80 -12.57 -10.90 -6.54
C SER A 80 -11.77 -9.92 -7.41
N PRO A 81 -11.75 -10.10 -8.74
CA PRO A 81 -11.02 -9.20 -9.63
C PRO A 81 -11.64 -7.78 -9.67
N GLN A 82 -12.91 -7.62 -9.31
CA GLN A 82 -13.61 -6.33 -9.29
C GLN A 82 -12.98 -5.35 -8.29
N GLN A 83 -12.34 -5.81 -7.24
CA GLN A 83 -11.60 -4.95 -6.30
C GLN A 83 -10.54 -4.07 -6.99
N ALA A 84 -10.03 -4.47 -8.16
CA ALA A 84 -9.10 -3.67 -8.93
C ALA A 84 -9.72 -2.35 -9.43
N ILE A 85 -11.03 -2.34 -9.70
CA ILE A 85 -11.77 -1.13 -10.06
C ILE A 85 -11.94 -0.22 -8.84
N ASP A 86 -12.27 -0.79 -7.69
CA ASP A 86 -12.35 -0.04 -6.43
C ASP A 86 -10.99 0.55 -6.06
N ALA A 87 -9.92 -0.23 -6.24
CA ALA A 87 -8.56 0.22 -6.01
C ALA A 87 -8.24 1.48 -6.83
N ILE A 88 -8.37 1.41 -8.16
CA ILE A 88 -7.99 2.53 -9.02
C ILE A 88 -8.88 3.75 -8.81
N CYS A 89 -10.17 3.58 -8.58
CA CYS A 89 -11.09 4.67 -8.28
C CYS A 89 -10.77 5.41 -6.96
N ASN A 90 -9.96 4.80 -6.10
CA ASN A 90 -9.50 5.37 -4.85
C ASN A 90 -8.03 5.81 -4.84
N GLY A 91 -7.42 5.85 -6.04
CA GLY A 91 -6.04 6.30 -6.23
C GLY A 91 -4.99 5.22 -5.98
N VAL A 92 -5.37 3.97 -5.75
CA VAL A 92 -4.44 2.84 -5.71
C VAL A 92 -4.08 2.47 -7.14
N THR A 93 -2.81 2.54 -7.48
CA THR A 93 -2.29 2.25 -8.82
C THR A 93 -1.45 0.99 -8.90
N THR A 94 -1.09 0.43 -7.73
CA THR A 94 -0.28 -0.78 -7.61
C THR A 94 -0.83 -1.67 -6.51
N MET A 95 -1.01 -2.95 -6.81
CA MET A 95 -1.52 -3.97 -5.90
C MET A 95 -0.53 -5.13 -5.80
N ILE A 96 -0.08 -5.43 -4.58
CA ILE A 96 0.81 -6.57 -4.30
C ILE A 96 0.13 -7.47 -3.28
N GLY A 97 0.12 -8.77 -3.55
CA GLY A 97 -0.51 -9.75 -2.69
C GLY A 97 -0.54 -11.13 -3.33
N GLY A 98 -1.49 -11.94 -2.95
CA GLY A 98 -1.64 -13.29 -3.50
C GLY A 98 -3.08 -13.79 -3.48
N GLY A 99 -3.30 -14.88 -4.17
CA GLY A 99 -4.60 -15.53 -4.29
C GLY A 99 -4.89 -16.00 -5.71
N THR A 100 -6.01 -16.69 -5.87
CA THR A 100 -6.43 -17.32 -7.14
C THR A 100 -7.94 -17.25 -7.35
N GLY A 101 -8.62 -16.31 -6.70
CA GLY A 101 -10.08 -16.28 -6.66
C GLY A 101 -10.63 -16.72 -5.30
N PRO A 102 -11.94 -16.98 -5.18
CA PRO A 102 -12.59 -17.31 -3.90
C PRO A 102 -12.32 -18.77 -3.48
N ALA A 103 -11.06 -19.12 -3.34
CA ALA A 103 -10.58 -20.39 -2.81
C ALA A 103 -10.25 -20.23 -1.31
N ASP A 104 -10.38 -21.30 -0.52
CA ASP A 104 -10.13 -21.24 0.93
C ASP A 104 -8.71 -20.75 1.24
N GLY A 105 -7.71 -21.21 0.48
CA GLY A 105 -6.34 -20.74 0.63
C GLY A 105 -6.15 -19.26 0.32
N THR A 106 -6.95 -18.68 -0.56
CA THR A 106 -6.94 -17.23 -0.86
C THR A 106 -7.71 -16.46 0.21
N ASN A 107 -8.83 -16.98 0.69
CA ASN A 107 -9.63 -16.35 1.74
C ASN A 107 -8.81 -16.19 3.02
N ALA A 108 -8.08 -17.24 3.41
CA ALA A 108 -7.25 -17.23 4.60
C ALA A 108 -5.91 -16.52 4.38
N THR A 109 -5.27 -16.65 3.21
CA THR A 109 -3.89 -16.22 2.99
C THR A 109 -3.72 -15.41 1.71
N THR A 110 -2.66 -14.60 1.64
CA THR A 110 -2.26 -13.84 0.44
C THR A 110 -1.24 -14.61 -0.40
N CYS A 111 -1.51 -15.88 -0.71
CA CYS A 111 -0.60 -16.74 -1.45
C CYS A 111 -1.16 -17.13 -2.82
N THR A 112 -0.33 -17.00 -3.85
CA THR A 112 -0.58 -17.60 -5.19
C THR A 112 0.35 -18.80 -5.35
N PRO A 113 -0.11 -20.03 -5.07
CA PRO A 113 0.77 -21.19 -4.98
C PRO A 113 1.04 -21.87 -6.33
N GLY A 114 2.31 -22.18 -6.60
CA GLY A 114 2.73 -23.00 -7.73
C GLY A 114 2.72 -22.28 -9.10
N GLU A 115 3.50 -22.82 -10.05
CA GLU A 115 3.73 -22.22 -11.36
C GLU A 115 2.45 -21.94 -12.14
N TRP A 116 1.54 -22.92 -12.20
CA TRP A 116 0.30 -22.77 -12.93
C TRP A 116 -0.54 -21.57 -12.48
N ASN A 117 -0.77 -21.45 -11.16
CA ASN A 117 -1.59 -20.37 -10.62
C ASN A 117 -0.92 -19.00 -10.82
N ILE A 118 0.41 -18.93 -10.60
CA ILE A 118 1.17 -17.70 -10.82
C ILE A 118 1.02 -17.24 -12.27
N HIS A 119 1.19 -18.13 -13.25
CA HIS A 119 1.02 -17.82 -14.67
C HIS A 119 -0.40 -17.32 -14.97
N LYS A 120 -1.44 -18.02 -14.47
CA LYS A 120 -2.83 -17.63 -14.73
C LYS A 120 -3.18 -16.28 -14.08
N MET A 121 -2.65 -15.97 -12.92
CA MET A 121 -2.86 -14.67 -12.29
C MET A 121 -2.14 -13.56 -13.05
N ILE A 122 -0.93 -13.78 -13.55
CA ILE A 122 -0.22 -12.81 -14.39
C ILE A 122 -1.00 -12.54 -15.71
N GLU A 123 -1.51 -13.58 -16.35
CA GLU A 123 -2.33 -13.46 -17.57
C GLU A 123 -3.65 -12.73 -17.29
N ALA A 124 -4.33 -13.03 -16.19
CA ALA A 124 -5.65 -12.47 -15.86
C ALA A 124 -5.62 -10.95 -15.63
N VAL A 125 -4.52 -10.42 -15.07
CA VAL A 125 -4.43 -8.99 -14.73
C VAL A 125 -4.05 -8.09 -15.90
N GLU A 126 -3.84 -8.64 -17.11
CA GLU A 126 -3.67 -7.82 -18.33
C GLU A 126 -4.87 -6.92 -18.61
N GLU A 127 -6.06 -7.30 -18.14
CA GLU A 127 -7.30 -6.57 -18.36
C GLU A 127 -7.46 -5.30 -17.47
N TYR A 128 -6.54 -5.05 -16.55
CA TYR A 128 -6.61 -3.93 -15.62
C TYR A 128 -5.49 -2.90 -15.84
N PRO A 129 -5.78 -1.60 -15.81
CA PRO A 129 -4.77 -0.54 -15.94
C PRO A 129 -4.05 -0.28 -14.60
N LEU A 130 -3.64 -1.32 -13.89
CA LEU A 130 -2.90 -1.25 -12.65
C LEU A 130 -1.59 -2.02 -12.75
N ASN A 131 -0.66 -1.70 -11.88
CA ASN A 131 0.51 -2.54 -11.67
C ASN A 131 0.17 -3.64 -10.67
N PHE A 132 0.70 -4.84 -10.90
CA PHE A 132 0.47 -5.99 -10.03
C PHE A 132 1.77 -6.67 -9.63
N GLY A 133 1.77 -7.31 -8.46
CA GLY A 133 2.81 -8.23 -8.01
C GLY A 133 2.19 -9.39 -7.25
N PHE A 134 2.62 -10.62 -7.55
CA PHE A 134 2.09 -11.82 -6.92
C PHE A 134 3.10 -12.43 -5.98
N LEU A 135 2.65 -12.71 -4.74
CA LEU A 135 3.41 -13.41 -3.71
C LEU A 135 3.07 -14.90 -3.76
N CYS A 136 4.08 -15.73 -3.86
CA CYS A 136 3.89 -17.18 -3.80
C CYS A 136 3.82 -17.69 -2.35
N LYS A 137 3.39 -18.94 -2.18
CA LYS A 137 3.36 -19.62 -0.88
C LYS A 137 4.78 -19.88 -0.38
N GLY A 138 5.15 -19.24 0.73
CA GLY A 138 6.48 -19.30 1.32
C GLY A 138 6.69 -20.44 2.34
N ASN A 139 5.61 -21.09 2.79
CA ASN A 139 5.68 -22.11 3.81
C ASN A 139 6.08 -23.47 3.22
N ASP A 140 7.36 -23.67 3.03
CA ASP A 140 7.97 -24.95 2.72
C ASP A 140 9.37 -24.99 3.36
N SER A 141 9.76 -26.13 3.93
CA SER A 141 11.11 -26.32 4.45
C SER A 141 12.13 -26.65 3.38
N ARG A 142 11.70 -26.93 2.15
CA ARG A 142 12.55 -27.24 0.99
C ARG A 142 12.69 -25.99 0.11
N GLU A 143 13.89 -25.47 0.03
CA GLU A 143 14.19 -24.28 -0.75
C GLU A 143 13.93 -24.47 -2.26
N GLU A 144 14.08 -25.68 -2.79
CA GLU A 144 13.85 -25.99 -4.20
C GLU A 144 12.40 -25.70 -4.62
N ALA A 145 11.41 -26.08 -3.80
CA ALA A 145 10.00 -25.81 -4.07
C ALA A 145 9.67 -24.32 -4.06
N LEU A 146 10.34 -23.53 -3.20
CA LEU A 146 10.21 -22.08 -3.16
C LEU A 146 10.86 -21.43 -4.40
N LEU A 147 12.05 -21.88 -4.79
CA LEU A 147 12.75 -21.39 -5.97
C LEU A 147 11.97 -21.63 -7.27
N GLU A 148 11.26 -22.78 -7.40
CA GLU A 148 10.39 -23.05 -8.54
C GLU A 148 9.30 -21.97 -8.70
N GLN A 149 8.66 -21.57 -7.61
CA GLN A 149 7.63 -20.54 -7.63
C GLN A 149 8.18 -19.14 -7.96
N VAL A 150 9.37 -18.80 -7.44
CA VAL A 150 10.05 -17.54 -7.78
C VAL A 150 10.43 -17.53 -9.27
N LYS A 151 10.93 -18.65 -9.82
CA LYS A 151 11.20 -18.84 -11.26
C LYS A 151 9.95 -18.74 -12.12
N ALA A 152 8.80 -19.10 -11.58
CA ALA A 152 7.51 -19.05 -12.28
C ALA A 152 6.95 -17.62 -12.39
N GLY A 153 7.49 -16.63 -11.67
CA GLY A 153 7.07 -15.26 -11.81
C GLY A 153 6.62 -14.56 -10.53
N ALA A 154 6.68 -15.23 -9.38
CA ALA A 154 6.40 -14.56 -8.12
C ALA A 154 7.39 -13.40 -7.88
N CYS A 155 6.90 -12.26 -7.40
CA CYS A 155 7.72 -11.11 -7.03
C CYS A 155 8.21 -11.16 -5.58
N GLY A 156 7.72 -12.13 -4.80
CA GLY A 156 8.08 -12.34 -3.39
C GLY A 156 7.40 -13.59 -2.85
N LEU A 157 7.65 -13.86 -1.56
CA LEU A 157 7.11 -15.00 -0.85
C LEU A 157 6.20 -14.53 0.28
N LYS A 158 5.13 -15.28 0.56
CA LYS A 158 4.24 -15.03 1.70
C LYS A 158 4.24 -16.22 2.65
N LEU A 159 4.54 -15.94 3.90
CA LEU A 159 4.39 -16.86 5.03
C LEU A 159 3.06 -16.59 5.73
N HIS A 160 2.33 -17.63 6.09
CA HIS A 160 1.08 -17.55 6.83
C HIS A 160 0.95 -18.71 7.83
N GLU A 161 0.40 -18.43 9.01
CA GLU A 161 0.27 -19.44 10.09
C GLU A 161 -0.52 -20.68 9.68
N ASP A 162 -1.58 -20.53 8.86
CA ASP A 162 -2.38 -21.68 8.35
C ASP A 162 -1.53 -22.74 7.64
N TRP A 163 -0.36 -22.35 7.15
CA TRP A 163 0.60 -23.25 6.51
C TRP A 163 1.80 -23.60 7.41
N GLY A 164 1.80 -23.12 8.67
CA GLY A 164 2.85 -23.31 9.65
C GLY A 164 4.02 -22.33 9.50
N THR A 165 3.98 -21.21 10.22
CA THR A 165 5.09 -20.24 10.28
C THR A 165 6.13 -20.64 11.33
N THR A 166 6.66 -21.86 11.17
CA THR A 166 7.72 -22.39 12.03
C THR A 166 9.05 -21.67 11.79
N PRO A 167 9.99 -21.66 12.76
CA PRO A 167 11.34 -21.15 12.54
C PRO A 167 12.02 -21.72 11.29
N ALA A 168 11.78 -22.99 10.97
CA ALA A 168 12.34 -23.65 9.78
C ALA A 168 11.79 -23.07 8.48
N THR A 169 10.47 -22.87 8.37
CA THR A 169 9.85 -22.30 7.17
C THR A 169 10.21 -20.83 6.99
N ILE A 170 10.28 -20.04 8.07
CA ILE A 170 10.77 -18.65 8.06
C ILE A 170 12.20 -18.62 7.50
N ASN A 171 13.08 -19.46 8.02
CA ASN A 171 14.46 -19.51 7.57
C ASN A 171 14.59 -19.92 6.09
N SER A 172 13.87 -20.94 5.64
CA SER A 172 13.89 -21.40 4.23
C SER A 172 13.40 -20.31 3.27
N ALA A 173 12.30 -19.62 3.60
CA ALA A 173 11.78 -18.52 2.80
C ALA A 173 12.78 -17.37 2.70
N LEU A 174 13.40 -16.98 3.80
CA LEU A 174 14.39 -15.92 3.83
C LEU A 174 15.69 -16.31 3.09
N ASN A 175 16.12 -17.56 3.17
CA ASN A 175 17.28 -18.05 2.40
C ASN A 175 17.03 -17.97 0.88
N VAL A 176 15.81 -18.31 0.44
CA VAL A 176 15.44 -18.18 -0.97
C VAL A 176 15.35 -16.71 -1.38
N ALA A 177 14.74 -15.87 -0.54
CA ALA A 177 14.66 -14.45 -0.78
C ALA A 177 16.07 -13.81 -0.90
N ASP A 178 17.01 -14.16 -0.03
CA ASP A 178 18.39 -13.69 -0.08
C ASP A 178 19.11 -14.09 -1.38
N LYS A 179 18.82 -15.28 -1.92
CA LYS A 179 19.38 -15.78 -3.19
C LYS A 179 18.77 -15.12 -4.42
N THR A 180 17.51 -14.64 -4.33
CA THR A 180 16.73 -14.19 -5.48
C THR A 180 16.42 -12.70 -5.47
N ASP A 181 16.87 -11.97 -4.44
CA ASP A 181 16.58 -10.56 -4.18
C ASP A 181 15.07 -10.26 -4.23
N THR A 182 14.27 -11.10 -3.56
CA THR A 182 12.82 -10.92 -3.42
C THR A 182 12.43 -10.62 -1.98
N GLN A 183 11.22 -10.10 -1.74
CA GLN A 183 10.74 -9.83 -0.39
C GLN A 183 10.02 -11.04 0.18
N VAL A 184 10.06 -11.19 1.51
CA VAL A 184 9.20 -12.08 2.28
C VAL A 184 8.20 -11.24 3.06
N ALA A 185 6.90 -11.52 2.90
CA ALA A 185 5.85 -10.98 3.75
C ALA A 185 5.38 -12.08 4.72
N ILE A 186 5.08 -11.71 5.96
CA ILE A 186 4.67 -12.68 6.98
C ILE A 186 3.40 -12.25 7.73
N HIS A 187 2.45 -13.17 7.83
CA HIS A 187 1.45 -13.26 8.88
C HIS A 187 2.01 -14.19 9.96
N THR A 188 2.34 -13.65 11.12
CA THR A 188 2.95 -14.41 12.20
C THR A 188 1.94 -15.30 12.93
N ASP A 189 2.42 -16.21 13.75
CA ASP A 189 1.61 -17.23 14.41
C ASP A 189 0.70 -16.64 15.50
N THR A 190 -0.57 -16.48 15.18
CA THR A 190 -1.59 -15.87 16.05
C THR A 190 -1.82 -16.67 17.33
N LEU A 191 -1.77 -17.99 17.26
CA LEU A 191 -2.02 -18.89 18.38
C LEU A 191 -0.77 -19.21 19.20
N ASN A 192 0.40 -18.72 18.80
CA ASN A 192 1.69 -19.03 19.41
C ASN A 192 2.00 -20.54 19.45
N GLU A 193 1.53 -21.30 18.44
CA GLU A 193 1.74 -22.75 18.36
C GLU A 193 3.19 -23.13 18.04
N CYS A 194 3.89 -22.26 17.32
CA CYS A 194 5.27 -22.44 16.87
C CYS A 194 6.29 -21.60 17.69
N GLY A 195 5.86 -20.96 18.74
CA GLY A 195 6.64 -20.05 19.58
C GLY A 195 5.99 -18.67 19.69
N TYR A 196 6.62 -17.80 20.49
CA TYR A 196 6.18 -16.43 20.73
C TYR A 196 6.86 -15.45 19.77
N VAL A 197 6.54 -14.18 19.90
CA VAL A 197 7.11 -13.11 19.02
C VAL A 197 8.64 -13.11 19.03
N ASP A 198 9.27 -13.36 20.18
CA ASP A 198 10.74 -13.38 20.32
C ASP A 198 11.37 -14.57 19.56
N ASP A 199 10.66 -15.70 19.45
CA ASP A 199 11.10 -16.87 18.66
C ASP A 199 11.04 -16.54 17.16
N THR A 200 9.99 -15.84 16.73
CA THR A 200 9.85 -15.36 15.34
C THR A 200 10.95 -14.34 15.01
N ILE A 201 11.22 -13.35 15.88
CA ILE A 201 12.33 -12.40 15.72
C ILE A 201 13.66 -13.14 15.59
N SER A 202 13.88 -14.14 16.44
CA SER A 202 15.09 -14.97 16.42
C SER A 202 15.23 -15.76 15.11
N ALA A 203 14.13 -16.30 14.58
CA ALA A 203 14.10 -17.04 13.30
C ALA A 203 14.36 -16.12 12.10
N ILE A 204 13.91 -14.88 12.14
CA ILE A 204 14.19 -13.86 11.11
C ILE A 204 15.69 -13.53 11.08
N ALA A 205 16.37 -13.58 12.23
CA ALA A 205 17.82 -13.44 12.38
C ALA A 205 18.39 -12.16 11.73
N GLY A 206 17.75 -11.01 11.95
CA GLY A 206 18.20 -9.70 11.46
C GLY A 206 18.03 -9.47 9.94
N ARG A 207 17.39 -10.38 9.21
CA ARG A 207 17.13 -10.24 7.77
C ARG A 207 15.91 -9.36 7.50
N ALA A 208 15.89 -8.65 6.40
CA ALA A 208 14.75 -7.84 5.99
C ALA A 208 13.50 -8.69 5.79
N ILE A 209 12.36 -8.25 6.37
CA ILE A 209 11.06 -8.90 6.21
C ILE A 209 9.93 -7.90 6.37
N HIS A 210 8.86 -8.05 5.60
CA HIS A 210 7.65 -7.27 5.71
C HIS A 210 6.66 -7.97 6.64
N THR A 211 6.34 -7.37 7.77
CA THR A 211 5.33 -7.90 8.71
C THR A 211 3.96 -7.27 8.45
N TYR A 212 2.97 -8.11 8.23
CA TYR A 212 1.59 -7.72 8.04
C TYR A 212 0.90 -7.48 9.39
N HIS A 213 -0.17 -6.68 9.37
CA HIS A 213 -1.01 -6.34 10.54
C HIS A 213 -0.24 -6.36 11.87
N THR A 214 0.87 -5.61 11.91
CA THR A 214 1.77 -5.51 13.07
C THR A 214 1.06 -4.94 14.30
N GLU A 215 -0.15 -4.43 14.15
CA GLU A 215 -1.04 -4.01 15.23
C GLU A 215 -1.67 -5.19 15.99
N GLY A 216 -1.69 -6.38 15.42
CA GLY A 216 -2.21 -7.59 16.02
C GLY A 216 -3.71 -7.84 15.83
N ALA A 217 -4.50 -6.86 15.41
CA ALA A 217 -5.94 -7.03 15.24
C ALA A 217 -6.31 -7.88 14.01
N GLY A 218 -5.49 -7.82 12.95
CA GLY A 218 -5.64 -8.68 11.76
C GLY A 218 -5.04 -10.07 11.91
N GLY A 219 -4.39 -10.37 13.03
CA GLY A 219 -3.67 -11.61 13.31
C GLY A 219 -2.23 -11.35 13.76
N GLY A 220 -1.49 -12.41 14.03
CA GLY A 220 -0.14 -12.34 14.54
C GLY A 220 -0.05 -12.58 16.05
N HIS A 221 1.16 -12.76 16.54
CA HIS A 221 1.43 -13.11 17.94
C HIS A 221 0.66 -12.26 18.93
N ALA A 222 -0.12 -12.89 19.78
CA ALA A 222 -0.80 -12.20 20.86
C ALA A 222 -0.02 -12.41 22.18
N PRO A 223 0.01 -11.40 23.07
CA PRO A 223 -0.63 -10.08 22.88
C PRO A 223 0.27 -9.03 22.24
N ASP A 224 1.50 -9.36 21.90
CA ASP A 224 2.62 -8.42 21.83
C ASP A 224 3.32 -8.34 20.47
N ILE A 225 2.67 -8.72 19.36
CA ILE A 225 3.22 -8.59 18.00
C ILE A 225 3.76 -7.18 17.71
N MET A 226 3.19 -6.14 18.33
CA MET A 226 3.64 -4.75 18.16
C MET A 226 5.12 -4.53 18.48
N LYS A 227 5.71 -5.34 19.38
CA LYS A 227 7.15 -5.28 19.73
C LYS A 227 8.03 -5.33 18.49
N ILE A 228 7.62 -6.09 17.48
CA ILE A 228 8.40 -6.31 16.26
C ILE A 228 8.60 -5.00 15.46
N ALA A 229 7.74 -3.99 15.64
CA ALA A 229 7.89 -2.69 15.00
C ALA A 229 9.10 -1.89 15.52
N GLY A 230 9.66 -2.28 16.66
CA GLY A 230 10.91 -1.73 17.19
C GLY A 230 12.19 -2.30 16.55
N GLU A 231 12.10 -3.38 15.79
CA GLU A 231 13.26 -4.06 15.23
C GLU A 231 13.80 -3.34 13.97
N PRO A 232 15.14 -3.17 13.83
CA PRO A 232 15.73 -2.38 12.74
C PRO A 232 15.65 -3.01 11.35
N ASN A 233 15.44 -4.30 11.27
CA ASN A 233 15.33 -5.08 10.02
C ASN A 233 13.88 -5.38 9.63
N ILE A 234 12.93 -5.06 10.46
CA ILE A 234 11.51 -5.30 10.22
C ILE A 234 10.88 -4.11 9.51
N LEU A 235 10.06 -4.41 8.50
CA LEU A 235 9.32 -3.43 7.71
C LEU A 235 7.82 -3.59 8.03
N PRO A 236 7.30 -2.91 9.07
CA PRO A 236 5.96 -3.17 9.59
C PRO A 236 4.89 -2.44 8.80
N SER A 237 3.77 -3.13 8.56
CA SER A 237 2.53 -2.53 8.06
C SER A 237 1.35 -2.79 8.98
N SER A 238 0.43 -1.85 9.00
CA SER A 238 -0.90 -1.99 9.59
C SER A 238 -1.95 -2.21 8.52
N THR A 239 -3.13 -2.69 8.93
CA THR A 239 -4.30 -2.82 8.09
C THR A 239 -5.32 -1.70 8.36
N ASN A 240 -6.09 -1.33 7.34
CA ASN A 240 -6.93 -0.15 7.40
C ASN A 240 -8.20 -0.24 8.29
N PRO A 241 -8.78 -1.41 8.62
CA PRO A 241 -9.99 -1.46 9.43
C PRO A 241 -9.87 -0.87 10.83
N THR A 242 -8.71 -1.01 11.47
CA THR A 242 -8.46 -0.44 12.80
C THR A 242 -8.17 1.06 12.77
N ARG A 243 -8.00 1.64 11.56
CA ARG A 243 -7.55 3.02 11.38
C ARG A 243 -8.65 3.96 10.94
N PRO A 244 -8.69 5.16 11.48
CA PRO A 244 -8.19 5.52 12.81
C PRO A 244 -9.06 4.92 13.93
N TYR A 245 -8.56 4.84 15.14
CA TYR A 245 -9.34 4.41 16.31
C TYR A 245 -10.52 5.35 16.56
N THR A 246 -11.74 4.83 16.51
CA THR A 246 -13.01 5.54 16.73
C THR A 246 -13.84 4.83 17.78
N VAL A 247 -14.89 5.47 18.24
CA VAL A 247 -15.84 4.88 19.20
C VAL A 247 -16.50 3.58 18.72
N ASN A 248 -16.52 3.33 17.40
CA ASN A 248 -17.10 2.12 16.82
C ASN A 248 -16.07 1.05 16.48
N THR A 249 -14.77 1.40 16.41
CA THR A 249 -13.72 0.51 15.88
C THR A 249 -13.67 -0.82 16.61
N LEU A 250 -13.76 -0.80 17.94
CA LEU A 250 -13.69 -2.02 18.75
C LEU A 250 -14.79 -3.03 18.39
N GLN A 251 -16.04 -2.55 18.36
CA GLN A 251 -17.18 -3.41 18.06
C GLN A 251 -17.17 -3.89 16.61
N GLU A 252 -16.93 -2.99 15.67
CA GLU A 252 -16.85 -3.33 14.24
C GLU A 252 -15.75 -4.39 13.98
N HIS A 253 -14.63 -4.28 14.68
CA HIS A 253 -13.52 -5.22 14.49
C HIS A 253 -13.76 -6.55 15.17
N LEU A 254 -14.41 -6.58 16.33
CA LEU A 254 -14.87 -7.82 16.96
C LEU A 254 -15.85 -8.57 16.05
N ASP A 255 -16.84 -7.88 15.50
CA ASP A 255 -17.79 -8.48 14.56
C ASP A 255 -17.08 -9.02 13.30
N MET A 256 -16.13 -8.28 12.78
CA MET A 256 -15.32 -8.71 11.64
C MET A 256 -14.47 -9.96 11.97
N MET A 257 -13.82 -9.98 13.13
CA MET A 257 -13.05 -11.14 13.62
C MET A 257 -13.93 -12.38 13.73
N MET A 258 -15.11 -12.26 14.32
CA MET A 258 -16.05 -13.36 14.44
C MET A 258 -16.45 -13.94 13.07
N VAL A 259 -16.71 -13.08 12.08
CA VAL A 259 -17.10 -13.51 10.73
C VAL A 259 -15.94 -14.13 9.97
N CYS A 260 -14.76 -13.47 9.96
CA CYS A 260 -13.61 -13.91 9.17
C CYS A 260 -13.02 -15.24 9.66
N HIS A 261 -13.08 -15.49 10.97
CA HIS A 261 -12.58 -16.72 11.58
C HIS A 261 -13.66 -17.79 11.82
N HIS A 262 -14.87 -17.59 11.28
CA HIS A 262 -16.01 -18.50 11.44
C HIS A 262 -16.35 -18.81 12.90
N LEU A 263 -16.15 -17.83 13.80
CA LEU A 263 -16.42 -17.95 15.21
C LEU A 263 -17.92 -17.82 15.50
N ASN A 264 -18.37 -18.47 16.57
CA ASN A 264 -19.79 -18.46 16.96
C ASN A 264 -20.00 -17.56 18.20
N PRO A 265 -20.76 -16.44 18.09
CA PRO A 265 -21.01 -15.56 19.22
C PRO A 265 -21.79 -16.21 20.38
N SER A 266 -22.35 -17.39 20.18
CA SER A 266 -23.01 -18.19 21.24
C SER A 266 -22.05 -19.09 22.00
N VAL A 267 -20.78 -19.18 21.57
CA VAL A 267 -19.73 -20.00 22.22
C VAL A 267 -18.79 -19.07 22.98
N PRO A 268 -18.76 -19.16 24.34
CA PRO A 268 -17.93 -18.25 25.16
C PRO A 268 -16.44 -18.29 24.82
N GLU A 269 -15.92 -19.43 24.44
CA GLU A 269 -14.51 -19.62 24.05
C GLU A 269 -14.17 -18.87 22.76
N ASP A 270 -15.07 -18.87 21.79
CA ASP A 270 -14.91 -18.13 20.54
C ASP A 270 -14.95 -16.62 20.79
N VAL A 271 -15.84 -16.17 21.64
CA VAL A 271 -15.91 -14.75 22.07
C VAL A 271 -14.62 -14.35 22.79
N SER A 272 -14.16 -15.16 23.74
CA SER A 272 -12.91 -14.91 24.48
C SER A 272 -11.69 -14.87 23.55
N PHE A 273 -11.66 -15.71 22.53
CA PHE A 273 -10.62 -15.68 21.51
C PHE A 273 -10.64 -14.35 20.75
N ALA A 274 -11.78 -13.92 20.23
CA ALA A 274 -11.89 -12.65 19.53
C ALA A 274 -11.48 -11.46 20.41
N GLU A 275 -11.97 -11.41 21.66
CA GLU A 275 -11.63 -10.38 22.64
C GLU A 275 -10.14 -10.38 23.04
N SER A 276 -9.45 -11.51 22.95
CA SER A 276 -8.02 -11.57 23.20
C SER A 276 -7.18 -10.89 22.11
N ARG A 277 -7.75 -10.65 20.93
CA ARG A 277 -7.11 -10.02 19.76
C ARG A 277 -7.50 -8.56 19.59
N ILE A 278 -8.74 -8.23 19.88
CA ILE A 278 -9.32 -6.91 19.62
C ILE A 278 -9.41 -6.16 20.95
N ARG A 279 -8.47 -5.26 21.18
CA ARG A 279 -8.32 -4.50 22.42
C ARG A 279 -8.21 -3.01 22.15
N ALA A 280 -8.89 -2.22 22.98
CA ALA A 280 -8.85 -0.77 22.89
C ALA A 280 -7.43 -0.21 23.06
N GLU A 281 -6.65 -0.81 23.97
CA GLU A 281 -5.29 -0.40 24.33
C GLU A 281 -4.34 -0.53 23.13
N THR A 282 -4.34 -1.68 22.45
CA THR A 282 -3.47 -1.91 21.29
C THR A 282 -3.92 -1.11 20.08
N ILE A 283 -5.23 -0.97 19.86
CA ILE A 283 -5.79 -0.14 18.77
C ILE A 283 -5.46 1.35 18.97
N ALA A 284 -5.52 1.85 20.20
CA ALA A 284 -5.12 3.22 20.54
C ALA A 284 -3.63 3.45 20.34
N ALA A 285 -2.81 2.49 20.78
CA ALA A 285 -1.35 2.55 20.60
C ALA A 285 -0.94 2.53 19.14
N GLU A 286 -1.65 1.83 18.28
CA GLU A 286 -1.37 1.78 16.84
C GLU A 286 -1.42 3.17 16.20
N ASP A 287 -2.41 4.02 16.54
CA ASP A 287 -2.47 5.41 16.05
C ASP A 287 -1.20 6.19 16.45
N VAL A 288 -0.74 6.01 17.69
CA VAL A 288 0.49 6.64 18.20
C VAL A 288 1.72 6.13 17.44
N LEU A 289 1.84 4.81 17.25
CA LEU A 289 2.97 4.20 16.52
C LEU A 289 3.03 4.65 15.06
N HIS A 290 1.88 4.88 14.44
CA HIS A 290 1.82 5.49 13.11
C HIS A 290 2.32 6.93 13.14
N ASP A 291 1.87 7.73 14.09
CA ASP A 291 2.17 9.16 14.11
C ASP A 291 3.63 9.46 14.45
N ILE A 292 4.26 8.65 15.30
CA ILE A 292 5.70 8.76 15.59
C ILE A 292 6.60 8.15 14.48
N GLY A 293 6.04 7.39 13.53
CA GLY A 293 6.77 6.76 12.46
C GLY A 293 7.41 5.41 12.82
N ALA A 294 6.88 4.71 13.82
CA ALA A 294 7.32 3.35 14.17
C ALA A 294 6.68 2.28 13.26
N ILE A 295 5.42 2.44 12.86
CA ILE A 295 4.80 1.62 11.80
C ILE A 295 5.02 2.32 10.47
N SER A 296 5.69 1.63 9.53
CA SER A 296 6.25 2.25 8.33
C SER A 296 5.27 2.32 7.17
N MET A 297 4.25 1.46 7.14
CA MET A 297 3.32 1.33 6.02
C MET A 297 1.87 1.18 6.49
N MET A 298 0.94 1.56 5.60
CA MET A 298 -0.48 1.26 5.69
C MET A 298 -0.88 0.42 4.49
N SER A 299 -1.60 -0.67 4.71
CA SER A 299 -2.13 -1.57 3.68
C SER A 299 -3.61 -1.86 3.96
N SER A 300 -4.26 -2.68 3.11
CA SER A 300 -5.69 -2.90 3.29
C SER A 300 -6.05 -4.21 3.97
N ASP A 301 -5.37 -5.30 3.70
CA ASP A 301 -5.87 -6.66 3.94
C ASP A 301 -7.16 -6.92 3.16
N SER A 302 -7.14 -6.52 1.88
CA SER A 302 -8.33 -6.43 1.05
C SER A 302 -9.03 -7.77 0.87
N GLN A 303 -10.33 -7.77 1.09
CA GLN A 303 -11.26 -8.90 0.98
C GLN A 303 -11.10 -10.00 2.05
N ALA A 304 -10.12 -9.88 2.97
CA ALA A 304 -10.11 -10.62 4.22
C ALA A 304 -10.67 -9.72 5.35
N MET A 305 -9.82 -8.99 6.07
CA MET A 305 -10.27 -8.13 7.16
C MET A 305 -10.27 -6.63 6.80
N GLY A 306 -10.09 -6.26 5.54
CA GLY A 306 -10.04 -4.87 5.12
C GLY A 306 -10.51 -4.61 3.70
N ARG A 307 -10.30 -3.36 3.23
CA ARG A 307 -10.84 -2.86 1.96
C ARG A 307 -9.83 -2.00 1.23
N VAL A 308 -9.42 -2.41 0.03
CA VAL A 308 -8.46 -1.67 -0.82
C VAL A 308 -8.94 -0.25 -1.12
N GLY A 309 -10.24 -0.05 -1.29
CA GLY A 309 -10.85 1.25 -1.55
C GLY A 309 -10.77 2.24 -0.39
N GLU A 310 -10.32 1.84 0.78
CA GLU A 310 -10.23 2.70 1.97
C GLU A 310 -8.81 2.98 2.43
N VAL A 311 -7.78 2.36 1.84
CA VAL A 311 -6.41 2.49 2.35
C VAL A 311 -5.92 3.94 2.34
N THR A 312 -6.14 4.66 1.25
CA THR A 312 -5.77 6.07 1.14
C THR A 312 -6.56 6.95 2.13
N THR A 313 -7.88 6.74 2.19
CA THR A 313 -8.78 7.48 3.07
C THR A 313 -8.42 7.31 4.54
N ARG A 314 -8.28 6.07 5.00
CA ARG A 314 -7.97 5.74 6.39
C ARG A 314 -6.61 6.25 6.82
N ASN A 315 -5.63 6.21 5.93
CA ASN A 315 -4.31 6.80 6.17
C ASN A 315 -4.41 8.31 6.47
N TRP A 316 -5.14 9.08 5.66
CA TRP A 316 -5.30 10.52 5.87
C TRP A 316 -6.20 10.87 7.05
N GLN A 317 -7.22 10.06 7.33
CA GLN A 317 -8.08 10.22 8.52
C GLN A 317 -7.29 9.98 9.80
N THR A 318 -6.35 9.03 9.79
CA THR A 318 -5.43 8.81 10.93
C THR A 318 -4.55 10.03 11.16
N ALA A 319 -3.96 10.59 10.10
CA ALA A 319 -3.17 11.82 10.19
C ALA A 319 -3.96 13.00 10.78
N ASP A 320 -5.18 13.21 10.30
CA ASP A 320 -6.08 14.27 10.78
C ASP A 320 -6.49 14.08 12.24
N LYS A 321 -6.84 12.84 12.63
CA LYS A 321 -7.13 12.50 14.03
C LYS A 321 -5.94 12.83 14.93
N MET A 322 -4.75 12.34 14.57
CA MET A 322 -3.55 12.54 15.37
C MET A 322 -3.19 14.03 15.49
N ARG A 323 -3.34 14.80 14.41
CA ARG A 323 -3.17 16.26 14.46
C ARG A 323 -4.12 16.93 15.45
N LYS A 324 -5.39 16.54 15.46
CA LYS A 324 -6.41 17.09 16.36
C LYS A 324 -6.16 16.73 17.82
N MET A 325 -5.72 15.50 18.08
CA MET A 325 -5.61 14.97 19.45
C MET A 325 -4.23 15.20 20.09
N LYS A 326 -3.16 15.18 19.32
CA LYS A 326 -1.77 15.31 19.82
C LYS A 326 -1.09 16.62 19.41
N GLY A 327 -1.71 17.43 18.54
CA GLY A 327 -1.10 18.68 18.06
C GLY A 327 -0.02 18.44 17.00
N SER A 328 0.94 19.38 16.88
CA SER A 328 2.07 19.28 15.97
C SER A 328 3.04 18.17 16.41
N LEU A 329 3.75 17.58 15.44
CA LEU A 329 4.81 16.63 15.76
C LEU A 329 5.96 17.36 16.51
N PRO A 330 6.63 16.69 17.46
CA PRO A 330 7.76 17.31 18.20
C PRO A 330 8.89 17.80 17.28
N GLU A 331 9.05 17.15 16.13
CA GLU A 331 10.08 17.50 15.13
C GLU A 331 9.67 18.64 14.20
N GLU A 332 8.39 19.08 14.19
CA GLU A 332 7.95 20.25 13.42
C GLU A 332 8.48 21.53 14.05
N THR A 333 9.12 22.36 13.24
CA THR A 333 9.70 23.66 13.67
C THR A 333 8.87 24.86 13.26
N GLU A 334 7.85 24.65 12.44
CA GLU A 334 6.98 25.66 11.88
C GLU A 334 5.52 25.39 12.26
N GLU A 335 4.66 26.39 12.16
CA GLU A 335 3.21 26.26 12.36
C GLU A 335 2.52 25.57 11.16
N ASN A 336 3.04 24.43 10.75
CA ASN A 336 2.49 23.60 9.67
C ASN A 336 2.59 22.11 10.03
N ASP A 337 2.06 21.23 9.18
CA ASP A 337 2.09 19.78 9.34
C ASP A 337 2.82 19.09 8.18
N ASN A 338 3.77 19.77 7.55
CA ASN A 338 4.45 19.27 6.37
C ASN A 338 5.20 17.96 6.64
N LEU A 339 5.80 17.79 7.82
CA LEU A 339 6.45 16.53 8.19
C LEU A 339 5.45 15.40 8.35
N ARG A 340 4.32 15.65 9.03
CA ARG A 340 3.24 14.65 9.16
C ARG A 340 2.68 14.27 7.78
N VAL A 341 2.45 15.25 6.91
CA VAL A 341 1.99 14.99 5.53
C VAL A 341 2.99 14.11 4.77
N LYS A 342 4.29 14.41 4.84
CA LYS A 342 5.35 13.58 4.22
C LYS A 342 5.41 12.19 4.84
N ARG A 343 5.26 12.06 6.16
CA ARG A 343 5.22 10.78 6.89
C ARG A 343 4.07 9.90 6.39
N TYR A 344 2.87 10.43 6.29
CA TYR A 344 1.70 9.66 5.91
C TYR A 344 1.63 9.35 4.40
N ILE A 345 2.07 10.25 3.52
CA ILE A 345 2.16 9.91 2.09
C ILE A 345 3.19 8.81 1.84
N ALA A 346 4.32 8.82 2.57
CA ALA A 346 5.34 7.79 2.42
C ALA A 346 4.83 6.39 2.79
N LYS A 347 3.92 6.27 3.78
CA LYS A 347 3.35 4.98 4.21
C LYS A 347 2.59 4.22 3.12
N ILE A 348 2.01 4.94 2.19
CA ILE A 348 1.16 4.38 1.12
C ILE A 348 1.77 4.52 -0.28
N THR A 349 3.00 5.00 -0.40
CA THR A 349 3.66 5.22 -1.68
C THR A 349 5.09 4.67 -1.69
N ILE A 350 6.07 5.46 -1.22
CA ILE A 350 7.49 5.09 -1.35
C ILE A 350 7.92 3.96 -0.41
N ASN A 351 7.39 3.88 0.81
CA ASN A 351 7.79 2.85 1.76
C ASN A 351 7.38 1.44 1.30
N PRO A 352 6.12 1.16 0.88
CA PRO A 352 5.81 -0.12 0.26
C PRO A 352 6.58 -0.37 -1.04
N ALA A 353 6.91 0.68 -1.81
CA ALA A 353 7.75 0.53 -3.00
C ALA A 353 9.18 0.09 -2.68
N ILE A 354 9.80 0.65 -1.65
CA ILE A 354 11.12 0.22 -1.16
C ILE A 354 11.04 -1.20 -0.62
N THR A 355 10.04 -1.47 0.22
CA THR A 355 9.84 -2.78 0.85
C THR A 355 9.77 -3.91 -0.17
N HIS A 356 9.07 -3.72 -1.28
CA HIS A 356 8.88 -4.73 -2.32
C HIS A 356 9.82 -4.59 -3.52
N GLY A 357 10.86 -3.74 -3.42
CA GLY A 357 11.91 -3.62 -4.45
C GLY A 357 11.42 -3.02 -5.78
N ILE A 358 10.38 -2.19 -5.74
CA ILE A 358 9.77 -1.56 -6.92
C ILE A 358 9.95 -0.04 -6.95
N SER A 359 10.70 0.52 -6.03
CA SER A 359 10.90 1.97 -5.89
C SER A 359 11.59 2.64 -7.09
N ASN A 360 12.30 1.87 -7.91
CA ASN A 360 12.85 2.36 -9.18
C ASN A 360 11.77 2.63 -10.25
N TYR A 361 10.56 2.12 -10.07
CA TYR A 361 9.48 2.21 -11.03
C TYR A 361 8.33 3.11 -10.59
N VAL A 362 7.98 3.06 -9.30
CA VAL A 362 6.80 3.71 -8.71
C VAL A 362 7.09 4.24 -7.30
N GLY A 363 6.12 4.88 -6.66
CA GLY A 363 6.17 5.33 -5.27
C GLY A 363 6.56 6.80 -5.08
N SER A 364 7.02 7.49 -6.12
CA SER A 364 7.25 8.94 -6.11
C SER A 364 7.16 9.51 -7.54
N LEU A 365 7.16 10.84 -7.65
CA LEU A 365 7.11 11.56 -8.92
C LEU A 365 8.51 11.94 -9.43
N GLU A 366 9.53 11.20 -9.04
CA GLU A 366 10.90 11.41 -9.50
C GLU A 366 11.05 11.10 -11.00
N PRO A 367 11.91 11.85 -11.73
CA PRO A 367 12.18 11.58 -13.13
C PRO A 367 12.60 10.14 -13.41
N GLY A 368 12.08 9.56 -14.48
CA GLY A 368 12.33 8.19 -14.90
C GLY A 368 11.35 7.13 -14.38
N LYS A 369 10.59 7.42 -13.33
CA LYS A 369 9.54 6.53 -12.81
C LYS A 369 8.30 6.55 -13.70
N ILE A 370 7.48 5.51 -13.59
CA ILE A 370 6.19 5.41 -14.28
C ILE A 370 5.30 6.58 -13.82
N ALA A 371 4.68 7.26 -14.75
CA ALA A 371 3.84 8.42 -14.47
C ALA A 371 2.45 7.99 -13.94
N ASP A 372 2.45 7.39 -12.75
CA ASP A 372 1.25 7.03 -11.99
C ASP A 372 0.91 8.19 -11.04
N ILE A 373 -0.06 9.00 -11.44
CA ILE A 373 -0.37 10.27 -10.77
C ILE A 373 -1.84 10.29 -10.40
N VAL A 374 -2.13 10.67 -9.17
CA VAL A 374 -3.50 10.89 -8.67
C VAL A 374 -3.71 12.39 -8.47
N VAL A 375 -4.77 12.91 -9.10
CA VAL A 375 -5.15 14.32 -9.04
C VAL A 375 -6.38 14.46 -8.15
N TRP A 376 -6.28 15.32 -7.14
CA TRP A 376 -7.31 15.57 -6.15
C TRP A 376 -7.80 17.01 -6.20
N THR A 377 -9.08 17.23 -5.95
CA THR A 377 -9.54 18.54 -5.49
C THR A 377 -9.27 18.66 -3.98
N PRO A 378 -8.82 19.82 -3.47
CA PRO A 378 -8.46 19.96 -2.05
C PRO A 378 -9.57 19.54 -1.09
N GLN A 379 -10.84 19.83 -1.43
CA GLN A 379 -11.99 19.49 -0.60
C GLN A 379 -12.21 17.98 -0.43
N PHE A 380 -11.68 17.16 -1.35
CA PHE A 380 -11.83 15.70 -1.37
C PHE A 380 -10.47 14.98 -1.33
N PHE A 381 -9.44 15.67 -0.86
CA PHE A 381 -8.10 15.11 -0.77
C PHE A 381 -8.09 13.81 0.06
N GLY A 382 -7.51 12.77 -0.50
CA GLY A 382 -7.44 11.45 0.14
C GLY A 382 -8.73 10.62 0.11
N ILE A 383 -9.85 11.21 -0.35
CA ILE A 383 -11.16 10.55 -0.32
C ILE A 383 -11.67 10.22 -1.72
N LYS A 384 -11.61 11.21 -2.63
CA LYS A 384 -12.22 11.13 -3.94
C LYS A 384 -11.30 11.76 -5.00
N PRO A 385 -10.47 10.95 -5.69
CA PRO A 385 -9.66 11.46 -6.80
C PRO A 385 -10.50 12.12 -7.89
N LYS A 386 -9.99 13.21 -8.47
CA LYS A 386 -10.60 13.83 -9.65
C LYS A 386 -10.22 13.08 -10.93
N LEU A 387 -8.95 12.72 -11.05
CA LEU A 387 -8.38 11.99 -12.18
C LEU A 387 -7.36 10.98 -11.67
N ILE A 388 -7.28 9.84 -12.34
CA ILE A 388 -6.23 8.85 -12.16
C ILE A 388 -5.49 8.68 -13.49
N ILE A 389 -4.20 8.99 -13.47
CA ILE A 389 -3.30 8.90 -14.61
C ILE A 389 -2.39 7.70 -14.41
N LYS A 390 -2.39 6.80 -15.37
CA LYS A 390 -1.56 5.59 -15.39
C LYS A 390 -0.57 5.65 -16.54
N GLY A 391 0.73 5.53 -16.22
CA GLY A 391 1.75 5.63 -17.25
C GLY A 391 1.58 6.88 -18.14
N GLY A 392 1.20 8.01 -17.53
CA GLY A 392 1.02 9.28 -18.22
C GLY A 392 -0.28 9.43 -19.05
N PHE A 393 -1.21 8.47 -18.98
CA PHE A 393 -2.47 8.54 -19.72
C PHE A 393 -3.67 8.42 -18.78
N ILE A 394 -4.74 9.20 -19.02
CA ILE A 394 -5.92 9.21 -18.13
C ILE A 394 -6.63 7.87 -18.19
N ALA A 395 -6.61 7.13 -17.07
CA ALA A 395 -7.24 5.82 -16.96
C ALA A 395 -8.65 5.89 -16.37
N TYR A 396 -8.86 6.71 -15.34
CA TYR A 396 -10.17 6.93 -14.72
C TYR A 396 -10.39 8.40 -14.39
N ALA A 397 -11.64 8.84 -14.47
CA ALA A 397 -12.04 10.20 -14.13
C ALA A 397 -13.47 10.23 -13.55
N LEU A 398 -13.71 11.22 -12.69
CA LEU A 398 -15.08 11.60 -12.33
C LEU A 398 -15.73 12.26 -13.54
N MET A 399 -16.85 11.71 -14.00
CA MET A 399 -17.57 12.20 -15.17
C MET A 399 -19.08 12.00 -15.01
N GLY A 400 -19.85 12.98 -15.44
CA GLY A 400 -21.30 12.92 -15.49
C GLY A 400 -21.82 12.08 -16.68
N ASP A 401 -22.97 12.45 -17.21
CA ASP A 401 -23.57 11.78 -18.36
C ASP A 401 -22.67 11.93 -19.61
N PRO A 402 -22.15 10.84 -20.19
CA PRO A 402 -21.27 10.89 -21.36
C PRO A 402 -21.99 11.36 -22.63
N ASN A 403 -23.32 11.39 -22.64
CA ASN A 403 -24.13 11.92 -23.76
C ASN A 403 -24.49 13.41 -23.59
N ALA A 404 -24.11 14.03 -22.46
CA ALA A 404 -24.36 15.45 -22.25
C ALA A 404 -23.38 16.31 -23.07
N SER A 405 -23.78 17.55 -23.37
CA SER A 405 -22.92 18.53 -24.06
C SER A 405 -21.75 19.02 -23.19
N ILE A 406 -21.80 18.77 -21.88
CA ILE A 406 -20.74 19.06 -20.91
C ILE A 406 -20.49 17.82 -20.04
N PRO A 407 -19.23 17.54 -19.62
CA PRO A 407 -18.88 16.30 -18.93
C PRO A 407 -19.23 16.29 -17.45
N THR A 408 -19.78 17.36 -16.89
CA THR A 408 -20.02 17.57 -15.46
C THR A 408 -21.49 17.47 -15.06
N THR A 409 -22.37 17.03 -15.95
CA THR A 409 -23.81 16.85 -15.66
C THR A 409 -23.98 15.74 -14.62
N GLU A 410 -24.68 16.03 -13.52
CA GLU A 410 -24.99 15.07 -12.47
C GLU A 410 -25.96 13.97 -12.94
N PRO A 411 -25.85 12.74 -12.41
CA PRO A 411 -24.88 12.29 -11.39
C PRO A 411 -23.50 12.00 -11.97
N VAL A 412 -22.45 12.27 -11.16
CA VAL A 412 -21.05 12.07 -11.56
C VAL A 412 -20.53 10.78 -10.91
N TYR A 413 -19.94 9.91 -11.74
CA TYR A 413 -19.35 8.63 -11.32
C TYR A 413 -17.90 8.49 -11.78
N TYR A 414 -17.15 7.55 -11.19
CA TYR A 414 -15.89 7.11 -11.78
C TYR A 414 -16.16 6.32 -13.06
N ARG A 415 -15.58 6.81 -14.15
CA ARG A 415 -15.71 6.15 -15.45
C ARG A 415 -14.34 5.78 -16.00
N PRO A 416 -14.20 4.61 -16.65
CA PRO A 416 -12.99 4.27 -17.39
C PRO A 416 -12.82 5.24 -18.56
N MET A 417 -11.61 5.79 -18.68
CA MET A 417 -11.17 6.62 -19.78
C MET A 417 -10.32 5.80 -20.76
N PHE A 418 -9.84 6.40 -21.83
CA PHE A 418 -9.10 5.70 -22.88
C PHE A 418 -7.85 4.96 -22.37
N GLY A 419 -7.23 5.42 -21.28
CA GLY A 419 -6.12 4.73 -20.63
C GLY A 419 -6.49 3.40 -19.97
N ALA A 420 -7.77 3.16 -19.71
CA ALA A 420 -8.29 1.90 -19.18
C ALA A 420 -8.85 0.96 -20.27
N LEU A 421 -8.75 1.34 -21.55
CA LEU A 421 -9.39 0.59 -22.64
C LEU A 421 -8.38 -0.04 -23.60
N GLY A 422 -8.78 -1.11 -24.24
CA GLY A 422 -8.03 -1.80 -25.29
C GLY A 422 -6.60 -2.14 -24.86
N LYS A 423 -5.65 -1.91 -25.74
CA LYS A 423 -4.23 -2.17 -25.47
C LYS A 423 -3.54 -1.04 -24.69
N ALA A 424 -4.18 0.12 -24.53
CA ALA A 424 -3.59 1.24 -23.79
C ALA A 424 -3.27 0.83 -22.34
N LYS A 425 -4.20 0.15 -21.64
CA LYS A 425 -4.04 -0.34 -20.29
C LYS A 425 -2.85 -1.29 -20.08
N GLN A 426 -2.47 -2.03 -21.13
CA GLN A 426 -1.37 -2.98 -21.10
C GLN A 426 0.00 -2.26 -21.23
N THR A 427 0.04 -1.12 -21.90
CA THR A 427 1.27 -0.36 -22.16
C THR A 427 1.53 0.73 -21.11
N THR A 428 0.52 1.08 -20.32
CA THR A 428 0.61 2.09 -19.24
C THR A 428 0.79 1.49 -17.85
N SER A 429 0.87 0.16 -17.75
CA SER A 429 1.04 -0.56 -16.48
C SER A 429 2.03 -1.72 -16.63
N VAL A 430 2.48 -2.26 -15.51
CA VAL A 430 3.48 -3.34 -15.47
C VAL A 430 3.06 -4.44 -14.51
N THR A 431 3.62 -5.64 -14.67
CA THR A 431 3.54 -6.69 -13.66
C THR A 431 4.94 -6.93 -13.09
N PHE A 432 5.06 -6.87 -11.78
CA PHE A 432 6.29 -7.10 -11.05
C PHE A 432 6.55 -8.59 -10.90
N THR A 433 7.79 -8.99 -11.12
CA THR A 433 8.25 -10.39 -11.03
C THR A 433 9.66 -10.44 -10.47
N SER A 434 10.21 -11.63 -10.23
CA SER A 434 11.61 -11.78 -9.88
C SER A 434 12.52 -11.62 -11.11
N GLN A 435 13.77 -11.19 -10.90
CA GLN A 435 14.80 -11.23 -11.96
C GLN A 435 15.00 -12.66 -12.44
N LEU A 436 14.97 -13.64 -11.52
CA LEU A 436 15.13 -15.07 -11.83
C LEU A 436 14.06 -15.57 -12.83
N ALA A 437 12.82 -15.08 -12.76
CA ALA A 437 11.78 -15.42 -13.71
C ALA A 437 12.05 -14.87 -15.12
N LEU A 438 12.55 -13.64 -15.22
CA LEU A 438 12.95 -13.05 -16.51
C LEU A 438 14.14 -13.80 -17.13
N ASP A 439 15.15 -14.15 -16.33
CA ASP A 439 16.28 -14.95 -16.76
C ASP A 439 15.82 -16.34 -17.24
N ASN A 440 14.73 -16.85 -16.69
CA ASN A 440 14.06 -18.10 -17.10
C ASN A 440 13.07 -17.92 -18.26
N LYS A 441 13.12 -16.77 -18.94
CA LYS A 441 12.33 -16.43 -20.13
C LYS A 441 10.82 -16.47 -19.93
N LEU A 442 10.34 -15.95 -18.81
CA LEU A 442 8.91 -15.91 -18.49
C LEU A 442 8.08 -15.18 -19.57
N GLU A 443 8.61 -14.13 -20.17
CA GLU A 443 7.97 -13.37 -21.24
C GLU A 443 7.69 -14.23 -22.49
N GLU A 444 8.59 -15.14 -22.83
CA GLU A 444 8.40 -16.06 -23.96
C GLU A 444 7.31 -17.11 -23.67
N LYS A 445 7.15 -17.51 -22.41
CA LYS A 445 6.18 -18.52 -21.98
C LYS A 445 4.74 -18.00 -21.96
N LEU A 446 4.53 -16.77 -21.43
CA LEU A 446 3.17 -16.25 -21.17
C LEU A 446 2.54 -15.52 -22.37
N LYS A 447 3.33 -14.98 -23.30
CA LYS A 447 2.87 -14.24 -24.49
C LYS A 447 1.94 -13.06 -24.15
N ILE A 448 2.16 -12.40 -23.01
CA ILE A 448 1.42 -11.25 -22.54
C ILE A 448 1.92 -9.95 -23.20
N GLN A 449 1.09 -8.91 -23.18
CA GLN A 449 1.43 -7.58 -23.69
C GLN A 449 1.92 -6.64 -22.59
N LYS A 450 1.39 -6.82 -21.37
CA LYS A 450 1.82 -6.04 -20.21
C LYS A 450 3.27 -6.36 -19.86
N LYS A 451 4.08 -5.32 -19.71
CA LYS A 451 5.51 -5.48 -19.45
C LYS A 451 5.76 -6.13 -18.09
N LEU A 452 6.60 -7.16 -18.08
CA LEU A 452 7.16 -7.73 -16.85
C LEU A 452 8.41 -6.93 -16.44
N VAL A 453 8.49 -6.57 -15.16
CA VAL A 453 9.66 -5.84 -14.62
C VAL A 453 10.13 -6.47 -13.32
N PRO A 454 11.46 -6.58 -13.10
CA PRO A 454 11.98 -7.26 -11.93
C PRO A 454 11.93 -6.38 -10.68
N VAL A 455 11.60 -7.00 -9.54
CA VAL A 455 11.87 -6.41 -8.22
C VAL A 455 13.38 -6.40 -7.96
N LYS A 456 13.87 -5.43 -7.20
CA LYS A 456 15.29 -5.26 -6.89
C LYS A 456 15.52 -4.60 -5.53
N ASN A 457 16.63 -4.92 -4.90
CA ASN A 457 17.05 -4.36 -3.62
C ASN A 457 16.08 -4.65 -2.46
N CYS A 458 15.51 -5.84 -2.42
CA CYS A 458 14.60 -6.26 -1.36
C CYS A 458 15.31 -6.69 -0.07
N ARG A 459 16.61 -6.99 -0.13
CA ARG A 459 17.32 -7.66 0.98
C ARG A 459 18.24 -6.78 1.81
N ASN A 460 18.85 -5.76 1.21
CA ASN A 460 19.78 -4.86 1.91
C ASN A 460 19.08 -3.60 2.42
N ILE A 461 17.85 -3.76 2.89
CA ILE A 461 17.01 -2.68 3.41
C ILE A 461 16.61 -2.98 4.86
N GLY A 462 16.20 -1.95 5.56
CA GLY A 462 15.70 -2.04 6.91
C GLY A 462 14.88 -0.81 7.26
N LYS A 463 14.57 -0.66 8.54
CA LYS A 463 13.78 0.44 9.06
C LYS A 463 14.33 1.82 8.68
N LYS A 464 15.67 1.97 8.68
CA LYS A 464 16.38 3.20 8.28
C LYS A 464 16.08 3.69 6.86
N ASP A 465 15.60 2.79 5.98
CA ASP A 465 15.28 3.10 4.59
C ASP A 465 13.81 3.52 4.41
N MET A 466 13.00 3.46 5.47
CA MET A 466 11.59 3.85 5.48
C MET A 466 11.47 5.37 5.67
N LEU A 467 11.23 6.09 4.59
CA LEU A 467 11.19 7.56 4.59
C LEU A 467 10.19 8.06 5.64
N TYR A 468 10.67 8.92 6.56
CA TYR A 468 9.92 9.54 7.67
C TYR A 468 9.28 8.53 8.64
N ASN A 469 9.53 7.24 8.49
CA ASN A 469 8.92 6.15 9.26
C ASN A 469 9.97 5.12 9.71
N ASP A 470 11.09 5.60 10.16
CA ASP A 470 12.31 4.86 10.48
C ASP A 470 12.54 4.66 11.98
N LYS A 471 11.59 5.08 12.82
CA LYS A 471 11.73 4.98 14.28
C LYS A 471 11.71 3.51 14.74
N THR A 472 12.62 3.20 15.65
CA THR A 472 12.77 1.88 16.30
C THR A 472 12.68 2.01 17.81
N PRO A 473 11.52 2.43 18.36
CA PRO A 473 11.36 2.58 19.80
C PRO A 473 11.32 1.23 20.49
N LYS A 474 11.64 1.20 21.79
CA LYS A 474 11.36 0.05 22.63
C LYS A 474 9.84 -0.02 22.87
N ILE A 475 9.21 -1.09 22.39
CA ILE A 475 7.77 -1.33 22.57
C ILE A 475 7.59 -2.49 23.55
N GLU A 476 6.77 -2.27 24.57
CA GLU A 476 6.41 -3.25 25.59
C GLU A 476 4.88 -3.34 25.65
N VAL A 477 4.36 -4.56 25.70
CA VAL A 477 2.92 -4.83 25.83
C VAL A 477 2.72 -5.67 27.08
N ASP A 478 1.91 -5.19 27.99
CA ASP A 478 1.55 -5.93 29.19
C ASP A 478 0.59 -7.08 28.83
N PRO A 479 0.90 -8.34 29.18
CA PRO A 479 0.11 -9.48 28.75
C PRO A 479 -1.24 -9.62 29.46
N GLU A 480 -1.46 -8.92 30.57
CA GLU A 480 -2.70 -8.98 31.35
C GLU A 480 -3.60 -7.80 31.03
N THR A 481 -3.04 -6.59 30.99
CA THR A 481 -3.81 -5.35 30.77
C THR A 481 -3.84 -4.89 29.33
N TYR A 482 -2.93 -5.40 28.48
CA TYR A 482 -2.70 -4.97 27.09
C TYR A 482 -2.19 -3.53 26.96
N GLU A 483 -1.80 -2.90 28.08
CA GLU A 483 -1.16 -1.58 28.04
C GLU A 483 0.09 -1.63 27.17
N VAL A 484 0.19 -0.70 26.22
CA VAL A 484 1.36 -0.56 25.36
C VAL A 484 2.22 0.60 25.85
N LYS A 485 3.51 0.34 26.08
CA LYS A 485 4.50 1.36 26.40
C LYS A 485 5.49 1.51 25.25
N VAL A 486 5.80 2.74 24.92
CA VAL A 486 6.76 3.14 23.89
C VAL A 486 7.84 3.97 24.58
N ASP A 487 9.08 3.46 24.62
CA ASP A 487 10.20 4.05 25.36
C ASP A 487 9.87 4.35 26.84
N GLY A 488 9.02 3.51 27.44
CA GLY A 488 8.61 3.60 28.84
C GLY A 488 7.38 4.48 29.11
N GLU A 489 6.85 5.19 28.10
CA GLU A 489 5.64 6.01 28.22
C GLU A 489 4.42 5.25 27.63
N THR A 490 3.26 5.36 28.29
CA THR A 490 2.03 4.74 27.81
C THR A 490 1.59 5.35 26.47
N ALA A 491 1.52 4.51 25.44
CA ALA A 491 1.09 4.91 24.10
C ALA A 491 -0.43 4.77 23.97
N THR A 492 -1.16 5.84 24.17
CA THR A 492 -2.61 5.86 24.08
C THR A 492 -3.15 7.14 23.46
N VAL A 493 -4.33 7.05 22.89
CA VAL A 493 -5.12 8.18 22.37
C VAL A 493 -6.61 7.84 22.45
N ASP A 494 -7.45 8.84 22.73
CA ASP A 494 -8.89 8.62 22.81
C ASP A 494 -9.49 8.22 21.45
N PRO A 495 -10.61 7.45 21.46
CA PRO A 495 -11.33 7.16 20.23
C PRO A 495 -11.97 8.42 19.66
N ALA A 496 -11.95 8.57 18.34
CA ALA A 496 -12.59 9.70 17.68
C ALA A 496 -14.10 9.49 17.59
N GLU A 497 -14.89 10.48 17.97
CA GLU A 497 -16.33 10.49 17.76
C GLU A 497 -16.73 10.86 16.33
N LYS A 498 -15.89 11.67 15.68
CA LYS A 498 -16.08 12.17 14.31
C LYS A 498 -14.79 12.04 13.51
N LEU A 499 -14.92 11.53 12.30
CA LEU A 499 -13.84 11.56 11.29
C LEU A 499 -14.13 12.63 10.25
N SER A 500 -13.08 13.34 9.84
CA SER A 500 -13.13 14.24 8.70
C SER A 500 -13.30 13.43 7.42
N LEU A 501 -14.02 13.99 6.44
CA LEU A 501 -14.18 13.42 5.10
C LEU A 501 -14.59 11.93 5.12
N ALA A 502 -15.54 11.58 5.98
CA ALA A 502 -16.10 10.23 5.96
C ALA A 502 -16.75 9.94 4.60
N ARG A 503 -16.48 8.75 4.07
CA ARG A 503 -16.82 8.39 2.69
C ARG A 503 -18.28 8.01 2.46
N LEU A 504 -19.19 8.35 3.36
CA LEU A 504 -20.60 7.96 3.34
C LEU A 504 -21.33 8.21 2.00
N TYR A 505 -20.85 9.18 1.21
CA TYR A 505 -21.51 9.60 -0.03
C TYR A 505 -20.66 9.43 -1.28
N SER A 506 -19.53 8.76 -1.18
CA SER A 506 -18.57 8.60 -2.28
C SER A 506 -18.54 7.20 -2.86
N LEU A 507 -19.54 6.41 -2.54
CA LEU A 507 -19.61 5.00 -2.95
C LEU A 507 -20.01 4.81 -4.42
N TYR A 508 -20.47 5.88 -5.07
CA TYR A 508 -21.01 5.78 -6.43
C TYR A 508 -20.60 6.94 -7.29
#